data_0827eff590c7d82c3570e5d50fba3a93
#
_entry.id   0827eff590c7d82c3570e5d50fba3a93
#
_cell.length_a   1.000
_cell.length_b   1.000
_cell.length_c   1.000
_cell.angle_alpha   90.00
_cell.angle_beta   90.00
_cell.angle_gamma   90.00
#
_symmetry.space_group_name_H-M   'P 1'
#
loop_
_entity.id
_entity.type
_entity.pdbx_description
1 polymer ?
#
loop_
_entity_poly.entity_id
_entity_poly.type
_entity_poly.pdbx_seq_one_letter_code
_entity_poly.pdbx_strand_id
1 'polypeptide(L)'
;MRLLFLALCAVCCECSSQVAHGSIGVIYYTPEKIVLAAESRLTSGGADLVPTDDGCKIAAVAGKTVFISTGVTRHLPDRFSAAWDSSDLFRNAYLRVKAVDPRASGIAEAATKWGNAVADSINVDARQRPGLLRQFLMMLGPGSAITLAYVGGLDDENKLVLFFAKATPDVLGQLAEGSAQPVASCPDHGFCGMGNSRDLDIIREFANASSERAKRESAEWTPPKGALPTDYDALKTMRILEIAVHHHQGNDAGGPIDAVQLDRNGLLHWYARKANCPQD
;
A
#
# COMPACT_ATOMS: atom_id res chain seq x y z
N MET A 1 22.69 -6.39 -46.04
CA MET A 1 21.34 -6.08 -45.50
C MET A 1 20.88 -6.90 -44.26
N ARG A 2 21.63 -7.93 -43.83
CA ARG A 2 21.26 -8.76 -42.63
C ARG A 2 21.91 -8.32 -41.30
N LEU A 3 22.94 -7.48 -41.36
CA LEU A 3 23.64 -6.99 -40.14
C LEU A 3 22.99 -5.74 -39.49
N LEU A 4 22.16 -5.01 -40.27
CA LEU A 4 21.46 -3.81 -39.73
C LEU A 4 20.24 -4.17 -38.86
N PHE A 5 19.66 -5.35 -39.05
CA PHE A 5 18.47 -5.80 -38.28
C PHE A 5 18.83 -6.30 -36.87
N LEU A 6 20.06 -6.80 -36.69
CA LEU A 6 20.52 -7.27 -35.36
C LEU A 6 20.92 -6.12 -34.43
N ALA A 7 21.31 -4.97 -34.98
CA ALA A 7 21.64 -3.81 -34.15
C ALA A 7 20.39 -3.06 -33.62
N LEU A 8 19.25 -3.15 -34.32
CA LEU A 8 18.01 -2.51 -33.86
C LEU A 8 17.30 -3.29 -32.74
N CYS A 9 17.50 -4.61 -32.64
CA CYS A 9 16.93 -5.42 -31.55
C CYS A 9 17.69 -5.28 -30.21
N ALA A 10 18.96 -4.86 -30.25
CA ALA A 10 19.77 -4.70 -29.03
C ALA A 10 19.46 -3.40 -28.25
N VAL A 11 18.78 -2.42 -28.87
CA VAL A 11 18.47 -1.13 -28.24
C VAL A 11 17.10 -1.17 -27.52
N CYS A 12 16.27 -2.18 -27.77
CA CYS A 12 14.94 -2.29 -27.16
C CYS A 12 14.90 -3.01 -25.80
N CYS A 13 16.05 -3.48 -25.28
CA CYS A 13 16.07 -4.32 -24.07
C CYS A 13 16.46 -3.56 -22.76
N GLU A 14 16.55 -2.24 -22.78
CA GLU A 14 16.90 -1.44 -21.59
C GLU A 14 15.71 -0.72 -20.95
N CYS A 15 14.48 -1.17 -21.16
CA CYS A 15 13.31 -0.61 -20.47
C CYS A 15 12.87 -1.49 -19.28
N SER A 16 13.80 -1.93 -18.46
CA SER A 16 13.41 -2.45 -17.16
C SER A 16 13.20 -1.26 -16.21
N SER A 17 11.95 -0.85 -16.05
CA SER A 17 11.63 0.14 -15.02
C SER A 17 11.96 -0.45 -13.65
N GLN A 18 12.87 0.15 -12.93
CA GLN A 18 13.21 -0.21 -11.54
C GLN A 18 12.14 0.29 -10.58
N VAL A 19 10.88 0.09 -10.93
CA VAL A 19 9.74 0.49 -10.11
C VAL A 19 9.30 -0.73 -9.31
N ALA A 20 9.41 -0.64 -7.99
CA ALA A 20 8.96 -1.70 -7.10
C ALA A 20 7.43 -1.75 -7.09
N HIS A 21 6.86 -2.92 -7.31
CA HIS A 21 5.44 -3.18 -7.17
C HIS A 21 5.18 -3.63 -5.74
N GLY A 22 4.18 -3.03 -5.13
CA GLY A 22 3.68 -3.48 -3.84
C GLY A 22 2.46 -4.34 -4.02
N SER A 23 2.11 -5.10 -3.04
CA SER A 23 1.36 -6.31 -3.16
C SER A 23 0.08 -6.31 -2.36
N ILE A 24 0.08 -6.86 -1.15
CA ILE A 24 -1.16 -7.13 -0.42
C ILE A 24 -1.14 -6.39 0.92
N GLY A 25 -2.27 -5.77 1.24
CA GLY A 25 -2.54 -5.21 2.55
C GLY A 25 -3.96 -5.49 2.98
N VAL A 26 -4.17 -5.59 4.27
CA VAL A 26 -5.50 -5.74 4.90
C VAL A 26 -5.67 -4.65 5.93
N ILE A 27 -6.81 -4.01 5.88
CA ILE A 27 -7.21 -2.95 6.81
C ILE A 27 -8.45 -3.43 7.56
N TYR A 28 -8.45 -3.30 8.88
CA TYR A 28 -9.66 -3.39 9.68
C TYR A 28 -9.96 -2.02 10.26
N TYR A 29 -11.16 -1.52 10.01
CA TYR A 29 -11.58 -0.18 10.44
C TYR A 29 -12.95 -0.20 11.09
N THR A 30 -13.00 0.32 12.30
CA THR A 30 -14.21 0.60 13.08
C THR A 30 -14.05 1.96 13.78
N PRO A 31 -15.12 2.52 14.36
CA PRO A 31 -15.00 3.73 15.19
C PRO A 31 -14.06 3.59 16.41
N GLU A 32 -13.75 2.35 16.80
CA GLU A 32 -12.94 2.06 17.99
C GLU A 32 -11.46 1.86 17.68
N LYS A 33 -11.14 1.39 16.45
CA LYS A 33 -9.76 1.08 16.06
C LYS A 33 -9.56 1.00 14.56
N ILE A 34 -8.33 1.26 14.16
CA ILE A 34 -7.79 1.00 12.82
C ILE A 34 -6.66 -0.02 12.98
N VAL A 35 -6.71 -1.12 12.25
CA VAL A 35 -5.60 -2.07 12.15
C VAL A 35 -5.14 -2.09 10.71
N LEU A 36 -3.84 -1.96 10.50
CA LEU A 36 -3.19 -2.10 9.20
C LEU A 36 -2.25 -3.30 9.24
N ALA A 37 -2.32 -4.17 8.25
CA ALA A 37 -1.36 -5.25 8.05
C ALA A 37 -0.89 -5.28 6.60
N ALA A 38 0.42 -5.42 6.37
CA ALA A 38 1.02 -5.50 5.04
C ALA A 38 2.15 -6.52 5.01
N GLU A 39 2.27 -7.24 3.91
CA GLU A 39 3.47 -8.00 3.60
C GLU A 39 4.60 -7.07 3.11
N SER A 40 5.83 -7.56 3.09
CA SER A 40 7.01 -6.70 2.89
C SER A 40 7.73 -6.85 1.56
N ARG A 41 7.27 -7.76 0.69
CA ARG A 41 7.97 -8.02 -0.57
C ARG A 41 7.92 -6.82 -1.50
N LEU A 42 9.07 -6.47 -2.02
CA LEU A 42 9.26 -5.50 -3.10
C LEU A 42 9.74 -6.27 -4.33
N THR A 43 9.09 -6.04 -5.46
CA THR A 43 9.53 -6.54 -6.76
C THR A 43 9.86 -5.36 -7.64
N SER A 44 10.94 -5.45 -8.36
CA SER A 44 11.30 -4.46 -9.37
C SER A 44 10.91 -4.97 -10.75
N GLY A 45 10.50 -4.09 -11.64
CA GLY A 45 9.96 -4.43 -12.95
C GLY A 45 10.99 -4.94 -13.99
N GLY A 46 12.12 -5.51 -13.57
CA GLY A 46 13.12 -6.11 -14.46
C GLY A 46 13.15 -7.63 -14.33
N ALA A 47 13.34 -8.33 -15.43
CA ALA A 47 13.34 -9.80 -15.49
C ALA A 47 14.41 -10.47 -14.60
N ASP A 48 15.42 -9.73 -14.16
CA ASP A 48 16.58 -10.27 -13.44
C ASP A 48 16.69 -9.83 -11.97
N LEU A 49 15.67 -9.12 -11.43
CA LEU A 49 15.75 -8.62 -10.07
C LEU A 49 15.10 -9.57 -9.08
N VAL A 50 15.90 -10.03 -8.15
CA VAL A 50 15.45 -10.87 -7.04
C VAL A 50 14.51 -10.05 -6.15
N PRO A 51 13.30 -10.53 -5.85
CA PRO A 51 12.42 -9.87 -4.88
C PRO A 51 13.14 -9.69 -3.55
N THR A 52 12.96 -8.53 -2.92
CA THR A 52 13.47 -8.28 -1.56
C THR A 52 12.31 -8.22 -0.58
N ASP A 53 12.53 -8.72 0.64
CA ASP A 53 11.51 -8.77 1.69
C ASP A 53 11.73 -7.66 2.75
N ASP A 54 12.27 -6.51 2.33
CA ASP A 54 12.66 -5.40 3.20
C ASP A 54 11.78 -4.14 3.05
N GLY A 55 10.70 -4.22 2.28
CA GLY A 55 9.79 -3.10 2.07
C GLY A 55 9.06 -2.66 3.35
N CYS A 56 9.10 -1.36 3.65
CA CYS A 56 8.34 -0.75 4.77
C CYS A 56 7.05 -0.15 4.22
N LYS A 57 6.00 -0.96 4.09
CA LYS A 57 4.71 -0.54 3.51
C LYS A 57 3.79 0.15 4.51
N ILE A 58 4.06 0.00 5.80
CA ILE A 58 3.34 0.66 6.88
C ILE A 58 4.26 1.70 7.52
N ALA A 59 3.72 2.89 7.74
CA ALA A 59 4.35 3.93 8.54
C ALA A 59 3.39 4.40 9.63
N ALA A 60 3.95 4.74 10.78
CA ALA A 60 3.27 5.55 11.78
C ALA A 60 3.97 6.91 11.83
N VAL A 61 3.23 7.99 12.03
CA VAL A 61 3.79 9.33 12.07
C VAL A 61 3.26 10.07 13.29
N ALA A 62 4.16 10.66 14.06
CA ALA A 62 3.86 11.39 15.29
C ALA A 62 3.03 10.57 16.31
N GLY A 63 3.14 9.24 16.28
CA GLY A 63 2.46 8.32 17.18
C GLY A 63 0.92 8.33 17.12
N LYS A 64 0.31 9.04 16.15
CA LYS A 64 -1.16 9.26 16.07
C LYS A 64 -1.74 9.06 14.68
N THR A 65 -0.92 8.80 13.69
CA THR A 65 -1.34 8.62 12.31
C THR A 65 -0.68 7.38 11.75
N VAL A 66 -1.46 6.53 11.10
CA VAL A 66 -1.01 5.30 10.48
C VAL A 66 -1.24 5.36 8.98
N PHE A 67 -0.35 4.77 8.23
CA PHE A 67 -0.32 4.77 6.77
C PHE A 67 0.06 3.40 6.26
N ILE A 68 -0.61 2.96 5.19
CA ILE A 68 -0.27 1.75 4.44
C ILE A 68 -0.40 2.04 2.95
N SER A 69 0.51 1.54 2.13
CA SER A 69 0.42 1.66 0.67
C SER A 69 0.75 0.37 -0.07
N THR A 70 0.16 0.23 -1.27
CA THR A 70 0.45 -0.85 -2.23
C THR A 70 0.49 -0.30 -3.66
N GLY A 71 0.86 -1.15 -4.61
CA GLY A 71 1.11 -0.75 -5.98
C GLY A 71 2.57 -0.36 -6.17
N VAL A 72 2.83 0.68 -6.94
CA VAL A 72 4.17 1.25 -7.06
C VAL A 72 4.47 2.06 -5.81
N THR A 73 5.16 1.46 -4.84
CA THR A 73 5.42 2.09 -3.54
C THR A 73 6.82 2.68 -3.43
N ARG A 74 7.70 2.37 -4.36
CA ARG A 74 9.09 2.83 -4.34
C ARG A 74 9.65 2.94 -5.74
N HIS A 75 10.47 3.95 -5.97
CA HIS A 75 11.33 4.10 -7.13
C HIS A 75 12.78 4.15 -6.68
N LEU A 76 13.62 3.28 -7.23
CA LEU A 76 15.06 3.34 -7.02
C LEU A 76 15.68 4.37 -7.97
N PRO A 77 16.74 5.10 -7.52
CA PRO A 77 17.35 6.10 -8.35
C PRO A 77 17.99 5.47 -9.60
N ASP A 78 17.78 6.10 -10.72
CA ASP A 78 18.44 5.76 -11.96
C ASP A 78 19.04 7.02 -12.60
N ARG A 79 19.54 6.89 -13.83
CA ARG A 79 20.11 8.03 -14.58
C ARG A 79 19.09 9.11 -14.95
N PHE A 80 17.79 8.85 -14.78
CA PHE A 80 16.72 9.74 -15.23
C PHE A 80 15.96 10.39 -14.08
N SER A 81 15.83 9.73 -12.93
CA SER A 81 14.99 10.20 -11.83
C SER A 81 15.58 9.89 -10.46
N ALA A 82 15.23 10.72 -9.49
CA ALA A 82 15.60 10.53 -8.10
C ALA A 82 14.78 9.40 -7.46
N ALA A 83 15.36 8.76 -6.45
CA ALA A 83 14.62 7.80 -5.63
C ALA A 83 13.44 8.47 -4.92
N TRP A 84 12.37 7.72 -4.78
CA TRP A 84 11.28 8.08 -3.88
C TRP A 84 10.69 6.83 -3.22
N ASP A 85 10.12 7.01 -2.04
CA ASP A 85 9.42 5.99 -1.28
C ASP A 85 8.07 6.53 -0.82
N SER A 86 7.03 5.72 -0.94
CA SER A 86 5.64 6.10 -0.64
C SER A 86 5.45 6.53 0.81
N SER A 87 6.11 5.84 1.75
CA SER A 87 6.04 6.15 3.18
C SER A 87 6.75 7.46 3.50
N ASP A 88 7.89 7.72 2.86
CA ASP A 88 8.61 8.99 3.03
C ASP A 88 7.83 10.17 2.43
N LEU A 89 7.19 9.97 1.28
CA LEU A 89 6.30 10.98 0.70
C LEU A 89 5.14 11.30 1.63
N PHE A 90 4.54 10.27 2.28
CA PHE A 90 3.49 10.48 3.25
C PHE A 90 3.99 11.24 4.49
N ARG A 91 5.11 10.81 5.07
CA ARG A 91 5.74 11.48 6.22
C ARG A 91 5.98 12.95 5.93
N ASN A 92 6.57 13.25 4.78
CA ASN A 92 6.85 14.62 4.35
C ASN A 92 5.55 15.43 4.14
N ALA A 93 4.51 14.83 3.53
CA ALA A 93 3.21 15.49 3.36
C ALA A 93 2.58 15.84 4.71
N TYR A 94 2.55 14.90 5.64
CA TYR A 94 2.01 15.11 7.00
C TYR A 94 2.78 16.19 7.77
N LEU A 95 4.10 16.13 7.78
CA LEU A 95 4.93 17.11 8.49
C LEU A 95 4.75 18.52 7.91
N ARG A 96 4.61 18.67 6.60
CA ARG A 96 4.31 19.98 5.97
C ARG A 96 2.95 20.53 6.38
N VAL A 97 1.93 19.67 6.47
CA VAL A 97 0.60 20.09 6.96
C VAL A 97 0.69 20.55 8.41
N LYS A 98 1.36 19.78 9.26
CA LYS A 98 1.56 20.12 10.68
C LYS A 98 2.41 21.37 10.90
N ALA A 99 3.32 21.70 9.97
CA ALA A 99 4.11 22.93 10.04
C ALA A 99 3.25 24.18 9.76
N VAL A 100 2.16 24.06 9.00
CA VAL A 100 1.22 25.16 8.73
C VAL A 100 0.23 25.32 9.87
N ASP A 101 -0.38 24.23 10.32
CA ASP A 101 -1.27 24.20 11.49
C ASP A 101 -0.94 23.03 12.43
N PRO A 102 -0.15 23.29 13.48
CA PRO A 102 0.22 22.25 14.45
C PRO A 102 -0.97 21.68 15.22
N ARG A 103 -2.10 22.39 15.31
CA ARG A 103 -3.27 21.97 16.09
C ARG A 103 -4.25 21.12 15.31
N ALA A 104 -4.43 21.40 14.01
CA ALA A 104 -5.30 20.59 13.17
C ALA A 104 -4.79 19.13 13.08
N SER A 105 -5.68 18.16 12.93
CA SER A 105 -5.30 16.75 12.69
C SER A 105 -4.53 16.62 11.37
N GLY A 106 -4.99 17.34 10.37
CA GLY A 106 -4.35 17.44 9.06
C GLY A 106 -4.36 16.14 8.23
N ILE A 107 -5.07 15.10 8.66
CA ILE A 107 -5.03 13.76 8.03
C ILE A 107 -5.59 13.81 6.60
N ALA A 108 -6.74 14.46 6.40
CA ALA A 108 -7.36 14.61 5.08
C ALA A 108 -6.45 15.33 4.08
N GLU A 109 -5.83 16.43 4.55
CA GLU A 109 -4.90 17.22 3.74
C GLU A 109 -3.62 16.43 3.45
N ALA A 110 -3.08 15.72 4.45
CA ALA A 110 -1.90 14.88 4.26
C ALA A 110 -2.16 13.74 3.26
N ALA A 111 -3.33 13.09 3.32
CA ALA A 111 -3.72 12.07 2.35
C ALA A 111 -3.80 12.64 0.92
N THR A 112 -4.38 13.83 0.75
CA THR A 112 -4.46 14.52 -0.55
C THR A 112 -3.08 14.92 -1.05
N LYS A 113 -2.25 15.52 -0.19
CA LYS A 113 -0.88 15.92 -0.55
C LYS A 113 -0.01 14.71 -0.90
N TRP A 114 -0.21 13.58 -0.22
CA TRP A 114 0.49 12.35 -0.56
C TRP A 114 0.11 11.86 -1.97
N GLY A 115 -1.20 11.76 -2.27
CA GLY A 115 -1.66 11.33 -3.59
C GLY A 115 -1.08 12.19 -4.71
N ASN A 116 -1.07 13.53 -4.53
CA ASN A 116 -0.47 14.46 -5.47
C ASN A 116 1.05 14.26 -5.58
N ALA A 117 1.77 14.10 -4.46
CA ALA A 117 3.22 13.91 -4.48
C ALA A 117 3.65 12.62 -5.19
N VAL A 118 2.89 11.52 -5.01
CA VAL A 118 3.11 10.27 -5.74
C VAL A 118 2.84 10.48 -7.24
N ALA A 119 1.71 11.10 -7.58
CA ALA A 119 1.37 11.41 -8.97
C ALA A 119 2.44 12.28 -9.65
N ASP A 120 2.92 13.32 -8.97
CA ASP A 120 4.00 14.19 -9.45
C ASP A 120 5.29 13.41 -9.69
N SER A 121 5.66 12.51 -8.76
CA SER A 121 6.85 11.66 -8.87
C SER A 121 6.73 10.72 -10.09
N ILE A 122 5.58 10.09 -10.27
CA ILE A 122 5.29 9.24 -11.44
C ILE A 122 5.33 10.06 -12.74
N ASN A 123 4.81 11.29 -12.73
CA ASN A 123 4.83 12.19 -13.88
C ASN A 123 6.25 12.63 -14.24
N VAL A 124 7.14 12.80 -13.26
CA VAL A 124 8.57 13.05 -13.50
C VAL A 124 9.18 11.86 -14.25
N ASP A 125 8.94 10.63 -13.76
CA ASP A 125 9.44 9.41 -14.38
C ASP A 125 8.88 9.22 -15.80
N ALA A 126 7.58 9.49 -15.98
CA ALA A 126 6.92 9.37 -17.30
C ALA A 126 7.45 10.35 -18.34
N ARG A 127 7.86 11.55 -17.94
CA ARG A 127 8.52 12.51 -18.85
C ARG A 127 9.86 11.99 -19.38
N GLN A 128 10.58 11.24 -18.55
CA GLN A 128 11.85 10.64 -18.91
C GLN A 128 11.70 9.31 -19.68
N ARG A 129 10.53 8.66 -19.52
CA ARG A 129 10.20 7.38 -20.14
C ARG A 129 8.86 7.46 -20.88
N PRO A 130 8.86 7.98 -22.11
CA PRO A 130 7.62 8.10 -22.90
C PRO A 130 6.89 6.77 -23.00
N GLY A 131 5.60 6.78 -22.69
CA GLY A 131 4.75 5.57 -22.70
C GLY A 131 4.65 4.82 -21.38
N LEU A 132 5.37 5.19 -20.31
CA LEU A 132 5.30 4.54 -18.99
C LEU A 132 3.86 4.49 -18.45
N LEU A 133 3.16 5.63 -18.42
CA LEU A 133 1.77 5.69 -17.95
C LEU A 133 0.81 4.87 -18.82
N ARG A 134 1.04 4.83 -20.13
CA ARG A 134 0.25 3.99 -21.03
C ARG A 134 0.49 2.49 -20.77
N GLN A 135 1.71 2.11 -20.40
CA GLN A 135 2.00 0.73 -19.98
C GLN A 135 1.26 0.39 -18.70
N PHE A 136 1.25 1.27 -17.68
CA PHE A 136 0.45 1.07 -16.48
C PHE A 136 -1.05 0.94 -16.82
N LEU A 137 -1.58 1.81 -17.66
CA LEU A 137 -2.98 1.75 -18.08
C LEU A 137 -3.31 0.42 -18.78
N MET A 138 -2.42 -0.09 -19.62
CA MET A 138 -2.61 -1.40 -20.28
C MET A 138 -2.52 -2.58 -19.33
N MET A 139 -1.61 -2.54 -18.35
CA MET A 139 -1.44 -3.63 -17.38
C MET A 139 -2.53 -3.67 -16.31
N LEU A 140 -2.93 -2.50 -15.82
CA LEU A 140 -3.84 -2.40 -14.69
C LEU A 140 -5.30 -2.23 -15.11
N GLY A 141 -5.53 -1.76 -16.33
CA GLY A 141 -6.84 -1.42 -16.85
C GLY A 141 -7.30 0.01 -16.51
N PRO A 142 -8.35 0.49 -17.19
CA PRO A 142 -8.87 1.85 -17.00
C PRO A 142 -9.37 2.08 -15.57
N GLY A 143 -9.01 3.21 -14.98
CA GLY A 143 -9.44 3.60 -13.63
C GLY A 143 -8.72 2.92 -12.48
N SER A 144 -7.81 1.98 -12.78
CA SER A 144 -6.98 1.33 -11.76
C SER A 144 -5.91 2.28 -11.24
N ALA A 145 -5.60 2.18 -9.95
CA ALA A 145 -4.56 2.96 -9.33
C ALA A 145 -3.17 2.35 -9.62
N ILE A 146 -2.19 3.20 -9.92
CA ILE A 146 -0.78 2.83 -9.97
C ILE A 146 -0.28 2.59 -8.55
N THR A 147 -0.68 3.48 -7.64
CA THR A 147 -0.39 3.39 -6.21
C THR A 147 -1.65 3.76 -5.44
N LEU A 148 -1.92 3.04 -4.38
CA LEU A 148 -3.03 3.36 -3.47
C LEU A 148 -2.57 3.25 -2.02
N ALA A 149 -3.22 3.99 -1.15
CA ALA A 149 -2.94 4.00 0.28
C ALA A 149 -4.20 4.16 1.12
N TYR A 150 -4.10 3.71 2.36
CA TYR A 150 -5.01 4.13 3.42
C TYR A 150 -4.24 4.94 4.46
N VAL A 151 -4.85 6.02 4.89
CA VAL A 151 -4.33 6.94 5.90
C VAL A 151 -5.33 7.04 7.02
N GLY A 152 -4.94 6.65 8.22
CA GLY A 152 -5.81 6.66 9.38
C GLY A 152 -5.25 7.46 10.54
N GLY A 153 -6.12 8.02 11.36
CA GLY A 153 -5.73 8.77 12.55
C GLY A 153 -6.92 9.41 13.25
N LEU A 154 -6.66 10.23 14.26
CA LEU A 154 -7.68 11.02 14.92
C LEU A 154 -7.91 12.34 14.20
N ASP A 155 -9.17 12.70 13.93
CA ASP A 155 -9.54 14.02 13.44
C ASP A 155 -9.52 15.11 14.53
N ASP A 156 -9.95 16.31 14.18
CA ASP A 156 -9.98 17.44 15.12
C ASP A 156 -11.01 17.27 16.25
N GLU A 157 -11.97 16.34 16.08
CA GLU A 157 -12.96 15.97 17.09
C GLU A 157 -12.52 14.74 17.92
N ASN A 158 -11.28 14.26 17.76
CA ASN A 158 -10.73 13.04 18.34
C ASN A 158 -11.50 11.79 17.94
N LYS A 159 -12.07 11.74 16.74
CA LYS A 159 -12.67 10.55 16.15
C LYS A 159 -11.66 9.87 15.23
N LEU A 160 -11.66 8.54 15.23
CA LEU A 160 -10.91 7.79 14.25
C LEU A 160 -11.51 8.00 12.86
N VAL A 161 -10.66 8.40 11.93
CA VAL A 161 -11.01 8.59 10.52
C VAL A 161 -10.03 7.83 9.66
N LEU A 162 -10.53 7.33 8.53
CA LEU A 162 -9.75 6.64 7.52
C LEU A 162 -9.95 7.33 6.17
N PHE A 163 -8.87 7.56 5.44
CA PHE A 163 -8.89 8.10 4.08
C PHE A 163 -8.30 7.08 3.13
N PHE A 164 -8.93 6.92 1.98
CA PHE A 164 -8.38 6.21 0.84
C PHE A 164 -7.78 7.23 -0.12
N ALA A 165 -6.51 7.06 -0.44
CA ALA A 165 -5.77 7.93 -1.35
C ALA A 165 -5.15 7.11 -2.47
N LYS A 166 -5.04 7.68 -3.66
CA LYS A 166 -4.50 6.98 -4.84
C LYS A 166 -3.87 7.93 -5.84
N ALA A 167 -2.97 7.37 -6.65
CA ALA A 167 -2.48 7.96 -7.88
C ALA A 167 -2.93 7.10 -9.07
N THR A 168 -3.65 7.69 -10.03
CA THR A 168 -4.21 6.99 -11.20
C THR A 168 -3.76 7.65 -12.47
N PRO A 169 -3.51 6.90 -13.56
CA PRO A 169 -3.29 7.51 -14.87
C PRO A 169 -4.61 8.12 -15.36
N ASP A 170 -4.52 9.22 -16.08
CA ASP A 170 -5.66 9.76 -16.83
C ASP A 170 -6.10 8.76 -17.91
N VAL A 171 -7.26 9.01 -18.51
CA VAL A 171 -7.86 8.12 -19.52
C VAL A 171 -7.01 7.96 -20.79
N LEU A 172 -6.09 8.87 -21.03
CA LEU A 172 -5.19 8.85 -22.19
C LEU A 172 -3.82 8.27 -21.83
N GLY A 173 -3.51 8.02 -20.55
CA GLY A 173 -2.21 7.61 -20.07
C GLY A 173 -1.12 8.67 -20.33
N GLN A 174 -1.47 9.94 -20.17
CA GLN A 174 -0.56 11.08 -20.37
C GLN A 174 -0.04 11.65 -19.05
N LEU A 175 -0.91 11.69 -18.03
CA LEU A 175 -0.60 12.20 -16.71
C LEU A 175 -1.12 11.24 -15.64
N ALA A 176 -0.45 11.20 -14.51
CA ALA A 176 -1.00 10.63 -13.29
C ALA A 176 -1.62 11.74 -12.44
N GLU A 177 -2.74 11.44 -11.80
CA GLU A 177 -3.48 12.36 -10.93
C GLU A 177 -3.62 11.75 -9.54
N GLY A 178 -3.40 12.57 -8.51
CA GLY A 178 -3.59 12.20 -7.11
C GLY A 178 -5.01 12.52 -6.64
N SER A 179 -5.57 11.68 -5.79
CA SER A 179 -6.85 11.93 -5.13
C SER A 179 -6.90 11.28 -3.75
N ALA A 180 -7.73 11.84 -2.85
CA ALA A 180 -8.06 11.22 -1.58
C ALA A 180 -9.55 11.42 -1.27
N GLN A 181 -10.13 10.46 -0.56
CA GLN A 181 -11.54 10.49 -0.13
C GLN A 181 -11.70 9.80 1.22
N PRO A 182 -12.65 10.26 2.05
CA PRO A 182 -12.95 9.61 3.32
C PRO A 182 -13.54 8.22 3.08
N VAL A 183 -13.20 7.28 3.96
CA VAL A 183 -13.76 5.93 4.02
C VAL A 183 -14.79 5.91 5.16
N ALA A 184 -16.06 5.81 4.82
CA ALA A 184 -17.12 5.77 5.83
C ALA A 184 -17.11 4.44 6.61
N SER A 185 -16.84 3.33 5.93
CA SER A 185 -16.71 1.99 6.52
C SER A 185 -16.01 1.05 5.54
N CYS A 186 -15.38 0.01 6.08
CA CYS A 186 -14.93 -1.11 5.27
C CYS A 186 -16.08 -2.13 5.13
N PRO A 187 -16.42 -2.57 3.88
CA PRO A 187 -17.66 -3.28 3.59
C PRO A 187 -17.72 -4.70 4.15
N ASP A 188 -16.58 -5.35 4.33
CA ASP A 188 -16.49 -6.77 4.68
C ASP A 188 -16.32 -6.94 6.19
N HIS A 189 -17.39 -6.68 6.97
CA HIS A 189 -17.37 -6.71 8.45
C HIS A 189 -16.24 -5.87 9.06
N GLY A 190 -15.98 -4.68 8.49
CA GLY A 190 -14.92 -3.78 8.92
C GLY A 190 -13.58 -4.03 8.21
N PHE A 191 -13.48 -5.01 7.32
CA PHE A 191 -12.26 -5.26 6.54
C PHE A 191 -12.31 -4.62 5.16
N CYS A 192 -11.21 -3.97 4.79
CA CYS A 192 -10.88 -3.52 3.44
C CYS A 192 -9.61 -4.24 2.98
N GLY A 193 -9.51 -4.51 1.68
CA GLY A 193 -8.32 -5.12 1.08
C GLY A 193 -7.57 -4.16 0.18
N MET A 194 -6.29 -4.44 0.00
CA MET A 194 -5.41 -3.84 -1.00
C MET A 194 -4.69 -4.97 -1.73
N GLY A 195 -4.59 -4.88 -3.05
CA GLY A 195 -3.96 -5.91 -3.87
C GLY A 195 -4.64 -6.03 -5.23
N ASN A 196 -4.35 -7.08 -5.96
CA ASN A 196 -5.08 -7.39 -7.19
C ASN A 196 -6.49 -7.94 -6.91
N SER A 197 -7.32 -8.11 -7.94
CA SER A 197 -8.70 -8.54 -7.80
C SER A 197 -8.85 -9.88 -7.09
N ARG A 198 -7.96 -10.83 -7.35
CA ARG A 198 -7.97 -12.16 -6.72
C ARG A 198 -7.62 -12.09 -5.24
N ASP A 199 -6.64 -11.28 -4.86
CA ASP A 199 -6.28 -11.07 -3.46
C ASP A 199 -7.43 -10.45 -2.70
N LEU A 200 -8.12 -9.47 -3.32
CA LEU A 200 -9.32 -8.85 -2.75
C LEU A 200 -10.46 -9.85 -2.56
N ASP A 201 -10.65 -10.78 -3.50
CA ASP A 201 -11.66 -11.83 -3.38
C ASP A 201 -11.35 -12.79 -2.22
N ILE A 202 -10.08 -13.16 -2.03
CA ILE A 202 -9.64 -13.98 -0.89
C ILE A 202 -9.85 -13.22 0.43
N ILE A 203 -9.42 -11.96 0.50
CA ILE A 203 -9.62 -11.13 1.70
C ILE A 203 -11.11 -11.05 2.06
N ARG A 204 -11.98 -10.80 1.07
CA ARG A 204 -13.44 -10.75 1.27
C ARG A 204 -14.01 -12.09 1.70
N GLU A 205 -13.58 -13.19 1.08
CA GLU A 205 -14.00 -14.55 1.43
C GLU A 205 -13.74 -14.85 2.92
N PHE A 206 -12.53 -14.54 3.40
CA PHE A 206 -12.13 -14.85 4.77
C PHE A 206 -12.64 -13.82 5.79
N ALA A 207 -12.76 -12.55 5.43
CA ALA A 207 -13.38 -11.52 6.26
C ALA A 207 -14.84 -11.89 6.61
N ASN A 208 -15.59 -12.38 5.61
CA ASN A 208 -17.01 -12.73 5.72
C ASN A 208 -17.26 -14.20 6.07
N ALA A 209 -16.25 -15.05 6.16
CA ALA A 209 -16.38 -16.50 6.28
C ALA A 209 -17.41 -17.07 5.27
N SER A 210 -17.36 -16.60 4.02
CA SER A 210 -18.43 -16.81 3.03
C SER A 210 -18.39 -18.18 2.35
N SER A 211 -17.28 -18.91 2.44
CA SER A 211 -17.12 -20.26 1.88
C SER A 211 -16.94 -21.30 2.98
N GLU A 212 -17.17 -22.57 2.66
CA GLU A 212 -16.90 -23.70 3.58
C GLU A 212 -15.40 -23.80 3.92
N ARG A 213 -14.52 -23.41 3.00
CA ARG A 213 -13.08 -23.29 3.25
C ARG A 213 -12.81 -22.23 4.31
N ALA A 214 -13.33 -21.02 4.10
CA ALA A 214 -13.12 -19.91 5.03
C ALA A 214 -13.72 -20.19 6.41
N LYS A 215 -14.91 -20.81 6.47
CA LYS A 215 -15.52 -21.24 7.73
C LYS A 215 -14.66 -22.24 8.49
N ARG A 216 -14.17 -23.28 7.81
CA ARG A 216 -13.31 -24.31 8.40
C ARG A 216 -12.00 -23.72 8.89
N GLU A 217 -11.25 -23.01 8.04
CA GLU A 217 -9.96 -22.42 8.42
C GLU A 217 -10.11 -21.37 9.54
N SER A 218 -11.23 -20.61 9.55
CA SER A 218 -11.53 -19.67 10.64
C SER A 218 -11.89 -20.39 11.94
N ALA A 219 -12.58 -21.55 11.88
CA ALA A 219 -12.92 -22.34 13.05
C ALA A 219 -11.70 -23.08 13.64
N GLU A 220 -10.76 -23.50 12.79
CA GLU A 220 -9.51 -24.14 13.19
C GLU A 220 -8.48 -23.13 13.73
N TRP A 221 -8.64 -21.85 13.38
CA TRP A 221 -7.72 -20.83 13.85
C TRP A 221 -8.01 -20.45 15.31
N THR A 222 -7.01 -20.58 16.12
CA THR A 222 -7.02 -20.12 17.52
C THR A 222 -5.99 -19.01 17.69
N PRO A 223 -6.35 -17.90 18.35
CA PRO A 223 -5.36 -16.87 18.69
C PRO A 223 -4.17 -17.46 19.44
N PRO A 224 -2.97 -16.89 19.29
CA PRO A 224 -1.81 -17.33 20.04
C PRO A 224 -2.07 -17.36 21.55
N LYS A 225 -1.46 -18.34 22.24
CA LYS A 225 -1.61 -18.46 23.68
C LYS A 225 -1.17 -17.17 24.39
N GLY A 226 -2.07 -16.61 25.19
CA GLY A 226 -1.83 -15.35 25.92
C GLY A 226 -2.28 -14.09 25.15
N ALA A 227 -2.83 -14.21 23.96
CA ALA A 227 -3.46 -13.07 23.27
C ALA A 227 -4.63 -12.53 24.07
N LEU A 228 -4.71 -11.20 24.19
CA LEU A 228 -5.82 -10.53 24.85
C LEU A 228 -7.01 -10.41 23.86
N PRO A 229 -8.26 -10.36 24.34
CA PRO A 229 -9.42 -10.14 23.50
C PRO A 229 -9.31 -8.85 22.65
N THR A 230 -8.62 -7.83 23.15
CA THR A 230 -8.33 -6.57 22.44
C THR A 230 -7.47 -6.75 21.20
N ASP A 231 -6.69 -7.83 21.14
CA ASP A 231 -5.74 -8.12 20.05
C ASP A 231 -6.38 -8.94 18.93
N TYR A 232 -7.58 -9.51 19.14
CA TYR A 232 -8.18 -10.47 18.21
C TYR A 232 -8.41 -9.90 16.82
N ASP A 233 -8.81 -8.64 16.70
CA ASP A 233 -9.01 -8.02 15.38
C ASP A 233 -7.69 -7.84 14.64
N ALA A 234 -6.63 -7.46 15.36
CA ALA A 234 -5.29 -7.33 14.76
C ALA A 234 -4.74 -8.68 14.33
N LEU A 235 -4.85 -9.70 15.17
CA LEU A 235 -4.42 -11.06 14.88
C LEU A 235 -5.24 -11.66 13.73
N LYS A 236 -6.56 -11.40 13.68
CA LYS A 236 -7.42 -11.80 12.57
C LYS A 236 -7.02 -11.10 11.26
N THR A 237 -6.72 -9.79 11.33
CA THR A 237 -6.25 -9.01 10.17
C THR A 237 -4.96 -9.59 9.60
N MET A 238 -3.99 -9.91 10.46
CA MET A 238 -2.74 -10.57 10.08
C MET A 238 -3.00 -11.95 9.46
N ARG A 239 -3.90 -12.74 10.05
CA ARG A 239 -4.24 -14.08 9.54
C ARG A 239 -4.88 -14.03 8.16
N ILE A 240 -5.80 -13.09 7.91
CA ILE A 240 -6.40 -12.89 6.59
C ILE A 240 -5.31 -12.53 5.56
N LEU A 241 -4.36 -11.67 5.95
CA LEU A 241 -3.23 -11.31 5.09
C LEU A 241 -2.33 -12.52 4.80
N GLU A 242 -1.97 -13.34 5.79
CA GLU A 242 -1.19 -14.56 5.61
C GLU A 242 -1.85 -15.50 4.60
N ILE A 243 -3.17 -15.68 4.70
CA ILE A 243 -3.94 -16.51 3.78
C ILE A 243 -3.91 -15.91 2.37
N ALA A 244 -4.14 -14.60 2.24
CA ALA A 244 -4.10 -13.92 0.95
C ALA A 244 -2.72 -14.06 0.28
N VAL A 245 -1.64 -13.87 1.02
CA VAL A 245 -0.26 -14.07 0.56
C VAL A 245 -0.01 -15.52 0.15
N HIS A 246 -0.48 -16.50 0.94
CA HIS A 246 -0.31 -17.92 0.63
C HIS A 246 -1.02 -18.34 -0.68
N HIS A 247 -2.16 -17.73 -0.96
CA HIS A 247 -2.94 -18.01 -2.18
C HIS A 247 -2.61 -17.07 -3.34
N HIS A 248 -1.73 -16.11 -3.12
CA HIS A 248 -1.29 -15.20 -4.17
C HIS A 248 -0.58 -15.93 -5.29
N GLN A 249 -0.88 -15.57 -6.54
CA GLN A 249 -0.22 -16.13 -7.71
C GLN A 249 0.84 -15.17 -8.22
N GLY A 250 2.08 -15.46 -7.94
CA GLY A 250 3.22 -14.67 -8.37
C GLY A 250 4.31 -14.62 -7.30
N ASN A 251 5.39 -13.93 -7.61
CA ASN A 251 6.51 -13.72 -6.70
C ASN A 251 6.53 -12.29 -6.12
N ASP A 252 5.47 -11.53 -6.37
CA ASP A 252 5.36 -10.10 -6.03
C ASP A 252 4.65 -9.83 -4.70
N ALA A 253 4.20 -10.89 -4.02
CA ALA A 253 3.74 -10.84 -2.63
C ALA A 253 4.49 -11.83 -1.75
N GLY A 254 4.70 -11.50 -0.48
CA GLY A 254 5.37 -12.36 0.49
C GLY A 254 6.24 -11.60 1.49
N GLY A 255 7.15 -12.35 2.13
CA GLY A 255 8.03 -11.82 3.16
C GLY A 255 7.33 -11.63 4.52
N PRO A 256 8.04 -11.07 5.49
CA PRO A 256 7.49 -10.78 6.81
C PRO A 256 6.29 -9.83 6.75
N ILE A 257 5.35 -10.00 7.66
CA ILE A 257 4.19 -9.12 7.82
C ILE A 257 4.52 -8.07 8.86
N ASP A 258 4.23 -6.80 8.53
CA ASP A 258 4.13 -5.71 9.51
C ASP A 258 2.65 -5.52 9.87
N ALA A 259 2.37 -5.23 11.14
CA ALA A 259 1.01 -4.95 11.59
C ALA A 259 0.99 -3.95 12.74
N VAL A 260 0.11 -2.96 12.63
CA VAL A 260 -0.07 -1.88 13.61
C VAL A 260 -1.55 -1.63 13.88
N GLN A 261 -1.87 -1.31 15.11
CA GLN A 261 -3.19 -0.85 15.53
C GLN A 261 -3.08 0.58 16.07
N LEU A 262 -4.05 1.41 15.70
CA LEU A 262 -4.33 2.69 16.33
C LEU A 262 -5.73 2.63 16.93
N ASP A 263 -5.86 2.89 18.22
CA ASP A 263 -7.15 2.93 18.89
C ASP A 263 -7.75 4.35 18.95
N ARG A 264 -9.00 4.46 19.37
CA ARG A 264 -9.71 5.74 19.52
C ARG A 264 -9.11 6.70 20.56
N ASN A 265 -8.23 6.20 21.44
CA ASN A 265 -7.51 7.04 22.40
C ASN A 265 -6.19 7.57 21.82
N GLY A 266 -5.89 7.25 20.57
CA GLY A 266 -4.65 7.60 19.91
C GLY A 266 -3.46 6.75 20.34
N LEU A 267 -3.72 5.57 20.97
CA LEU A 267 -2.66 4.64 21.35
C LEU A 267 -2.28 3.77 20.16
N LEU A 268 -1.00 3.77 19.85
CA LEU A 268 -0.40 2.99 18.79
C LEU A 268 0.22 1.70 19.36
N HIS A 269 -0.13 0.57 18.77
CA HIS A 269 0.44 -0.73 19.14
C HIS A 269 0.91 -1.49 17.91
N TRP A 270 2.20 -1.89 17.89
CA TRP A 270 2.76 -2.75 16.86
C TRP A 270 2.68 -4.21 17.29
N TYR A 271 2.03 -5.04 16.47
CA TYR A 271 1.98 -6.50 16.66
C TYR A 271 3.15 -7.18 15.97
N ALA A 272 3.55 -6.64 14.82
CA ALA A 272 4.73 -7.07 14.08
C ALA A 272 5.34 -5.86 13.38
N ARG A 273 6.67 -5.75 13.42
CA ARG A 273 7.41 -4.67 12.76
C ARG A 273 8.82 -5.14 12.44
N LYS A 274 9.27 -4.88 11.24
CA LYS A 274 10.66 -5.13 10.85
C LYS A 274 11.59 -4.12 11.51
N ALA A 275 12.77 -4.61 11.93
CA ALA A 275 13.77 -3.78 12.62
C ALA A 275 14.35 -2.67 11.73
N ASN A 276 14.35 -2.88 10.40
CA ASN A 276 14.89 -1.92 9.42
C ASN A 276 13.88 -0.85 8.99
N CYS A 277 12.62 -0.94 9.42
CA CYS A 277 11.64 0.09 9.12
C CYS A 277 11.82 1.32 10.03
N PRO A 278 11.73 2.55 9.46
CA PRO A 278 11.94 3.77 10.23
C PRO A 278 11.07 3.81 11.49
N GLN A 279 11.71 4.12 12.61
CA GLN A 279 10.99 4.43 13.85
C GLN A 279 10.63 5.92 13.83
N ASP A 280 9.45 6.26 14.33
CA ASP A 280 8.99 7.65 14.43
C ASP A 280 9.74 8.41 15.50
#